data_4426d808e9baa0c7abf0c8d0da0ddea1
#
_entry.id   4426d808e9baa0c7abf0c8d0da0ddea1
#
_cell.length_a   1.000
_cell.length_b   1.000
_cell.length_c   1.000
_cell.angle_alpha   90.00
_cell.angle_beta   90.00
_cell.angle_gamma   90.00
#
_symmetry.space_group_name_H-M   'P 1'
#
loop_
_entity.id
_entity.type
_entity.pdbx_description
1 polymer ?
#
loop_
_entity_poly.entity_id
_entity_poly.type
_entity_poly.pdbx_seq_one_letter_code
_entity_poly.pdbx_strand_id
1 'polypeptide(L)'
;SHLDQAAAELSCTVRSGNGAVDALLRSKCSAAEQHKIRIRPELAIPDQSRVADMDWCILLSNAFDNAVKACEEVPEEERFIHVFSRKKGNFYLLTVENSCRKELKEVPGDGIGLSNIRTVAEKYHGTVENAVSDGTYRLQLFFGNIL
;
A
#
# COMPACT_ATOMS: atom_id res chain seq x y z
N SER A 1 -6.70 -17.92 -19.96
CA SER A 1 -7.41 -19.18 -19.66
C SER A 1 -7.98 -19.15 -18.24
N HIS A 2 -8.84 -20.08 -17.93
CA HIS A 2 -9.40 -20.21 -16.57
C HIS A 2 -8.33 -20.48 -15.53
N LEU A 3 -7.30 -21.21 -15.89
CA LEU A 3 -6.19 -21.51 -14.99
C LEU A 3 -5.38 -20.25 -14.68
N ASP A 4 -5.17 -19.40 -15.67
CA ASP A 4 -4.43 -18.15 -15.50
C ASP A 4 -5.22 -17.17 -14.63
N GLN A 5 -6.54 -17.10 -14.84
CA GLN A 5 -7.41 -16.27 -14.01
C GLN A 5 -7.46 -16.76 -12.56
N ALA A 6 -7.56 -18.08 -12.37
CA ALA A 6 -7.58 -18.66 -11.03
C ALA A 6 -6.25 -18.42 -10.31
N ALA A 7 -5.12 -18.53 -11.01
CA ALA A 7 -3.82 -18.26 -10.43
C ALA A 7 -3.67 -16.77 -10.07
N ALA A 8 -4.15 -15.87 -10.94
CA ALA A 8 -4.14 -14.43 -10.69
C ALA A 8 -5.01 -14.08 -9.46
N GLU A 9 -6.22 -14.66 -9.38
CA GLU A 9 -7.10 -14.46 -8.23
C GLU A 9 -6.48 -14.95 -6.93
N LEU A 10 -5.78 -16.10 -6.98
CA LEU A 10 -5.08 -16.64 -5.82
C LEU A 10 -3.90 -15.78 -5.40
N SER A 11 -3.18 -15.17 -6.35
CA SER A 11 -2.06 -14.28 -6.05
C SER A 11 -2.53 -12.97 -5.40
N CYS A 12 -3.80 -12.60 -5.58
CA CYS A 12 -4.42 -11.43 -4.96
C CYS A 12 -5.10 -11.75 -3.63
N THR A 13 -4.90 -12.94 -3.09
CA THR A 13 -5.49 -13.30 -1.80
C THR A 13 -4.81 -12.55 -0.68
N VAL A 14 -5.60 -11.77 0.04
CA VAL A 14 -5.11 -10.97 1.17
C VAL A 14 -5.81 -11.43 2.44
N ARG A 15 -5.03 -11.68 3.48
CA ARG A 15 -5.53 -12.06 4.80
C ARG A 15 -4.89 -11.18 5.86
N SER A 16 -5.32 -9.95 5.92
CA SER A 16 -4.79 -8.97 6.88
C SER A 16 -5.35 -9.14 8.28
N GLY A 17 -6.45 -9.87 8.40
CA GLY A 17 -7.20 -9.97 9.66
C GLY A 17 -8.34 -8.97 9.76
N ASN A 18 -8.53 -8.13 8.74
CA ASN A 18 -9.62 -7.15 8.68
C ASN A 18 -10.38 -7.34 7.38
N GLY A 19 -11.66 -7.70 7.49
CA GLY A 19 -12.48 -8.03 6.32
C GLY A 19 -12.66 -6.87 5.34
N ALA A 20 -12.81 -5.66 5.84
CA ALA A 20 -12.96 -4.48 4.98
C ALA A 20 -11.68 -4.20 4.19
N VAL A 21 -10.53 -4.30 4.84
CA VAL A 21 -9.22 -4.15 4.21
C VAL A 21 -9.00 -5.24 3.17
N ASP A 22 -9.34 -6.48 3.50
CA ASP A 22 -9.16 -7.60 2.57
C ASP A 22 -10.00 -7.43 1.32
N ALA A 23 -11.25 -6.97 1.46
CA ALA A 23 -12.12 -6.72 0.31
C ALA A 23 -11.56 -5.60 -0.57
N LEU A 24 -11.10 -4.51 0.03
CA LEU A 24 -10.49 -3.40 -0.69
C LEU A 24 -9.25 -3.84 -1.44
N LEU A 25 -8.35 -4.54 -0.77
CA LEU A 25 -7.08 -4.96 -1.37
C LEU A 25 -7.27 -5.98 -2.49
N ARG A 26 -8.26 -6.87 -2.38
CA ARG A 26 -8.58 -7.77 -3.50
C ARG A 26 -8.93 -6.99 -4.75
N SER A 27 -9.76 -5.96 -4.60
CA SER A 27 -10.14 -5.09 -5.71
C SER A 27 -8.93 -4.35 -6.29
N LYS A 28 -8.12 -3.77 -5.42
CA LYS A 28 -6.93 -3.01 -5.85
C LYS A 28 -5.87 -3.91 -6.49
N CYS A 29 -5.64 -5.09 -5.94
CA CYS A 29 -4.70 -6.06 -6.50
C CYS A 29 -5.15 -6.52 -7.89
N SER A 30 -6.44 -6.78 -8.05
CA SER A 30 -7.00 -7.18 -9.33
C SER A 30 -6.78 -6.11 -10.40
N ALA A 31 -7.05 -4.85 -10.06
CA ALA A 31 -6.82 -3.73 -10.97
C ALA A 31 -5.33 -3.58 -11.31
N ALA A 32 -4.45 -3.72 -10.33
CA ALA A 32 -3.01 -3.61 -10.55
C ALA A 32 -2.47 -4.72 -11.44
N GLU A 33 -2.99 -5.94 -11.31
CA GLU A 33 -2.58 -7.05 -12.16
C GLU A 33 -2.95 -6.83 -13.63
N GLN A 34 -4.05 -6.11 -13.89
CA GLN A 34 -4.40 -5.71 -15.26
C GLN A 34 -3.34 -4.80 -15.86
N HIS A 35 -2.61 -4.07 -15.02
CA HIS A 35 -1.48 -3.23 -15.44
C HIS A 35 -0.15 -3.98 -15.38
N LYS A 36 -0.17 -5.30 -15.29
CA LYS A 36 1.03 -6.15 -15.26
C LYS A 36 1.97 -5.83 -14.10
N ILE A 37 1.39 -5.53 -12.94
CA ILE A 37 2.14 -5.23 -11.71
C ILE A 37 2.19 -6.46 -10.84
N ARG A 38 3.39 -6.81 -10.35
CA ARG A 38 3.56 -7.90 -9.38
C ARG A 38 3.29 -7.36 -7.99
N ILE A 39 2.38 -7.99 -7.27
CA ILE A 39 1.93 -7.50 -5.97
C ILE A 39 2.27 -8.50 -4.87
N ARG A 40 2.78 -7.99 -3.75
CA ARG A 40 3.04 -8.76 -2.54
C ARG A 40 2.31 -8.12 -1.36
N PRO A 41 1.08 -8.56 -1.05
CA PRO A 41 0.32 -8.04 0.08
C PRO A 41 0.63 -8.85 1.35
N GLU A 42 1.56 -8.38 2.14
CA GLU A 42 2.06 -9.06 3.34
C GLU A 42 1.81 -8.24 4.60
N LEU A 43 0.59 -7.74 4.77
CA LEU A 43 0.25 -6.90 5.91
C LEU A 43 -0.69 -7.61 6.88
N ALA A 44 -0.60 -7.23 8.15
CA ALA A 44 -1.54 -7.63 9.18
C ALA A 44 -2.13 -6.37 9.82
N ILE A 45 -3.44 -6.35 9.96
CA ILE A 45 -4.14 -5.28 10.67
C ILE A 45 -4.39 -5.78 12.09
N PRO A 46 -4.00 -5.02 13.13
CA PRO A 46 -4.20 -5.47 14.50
C PRO A 46 -5.68 -5.67 14.81
N ASP A 47 -6.00 -6.74 15.53
CA ASP A 47 -7.35 -6.94 16.05
C ASP A 47 -7.71 -5.80 16.99
N GLN A 48 -8.94 -5.30 16.91
CA GLN A 48 -9.42 -4.21 17.76
C GLN A 48 -8.53 -2.96 17.71
N SER A 49 -7.93 -2.72 16.55
CA SER A 49 -7.16 -1.51 16.33
C SER A 49 -8.01 -0.26 16.57
N ARG A 50 -7.39 0.79 17.10
CA ARG A 50 -8.07 2.08 17.31
C ARG A 50 -8.33 2.82 15.99
N VAL A 51 -7.69 2.40 14.91
CA VAL A 51 -7.93 2.98 13.60
C VAL A 51 -9.20 2.36 13.02
N ALA A 52 -10.15 3.20 12.64
CA ALA A 52 -11.43 2.73 12.07
C ALA A 52 -11.20 2.04 10.73
N ASP A 53 -12.05 1.08 10.41
CA ASP A 53 -11.98 0.35 9.13
C ASP A 53 -11.97 1.29 7.93
N MET A 54 -12.82 2.31 7.96
CA MET A 54 -12.88 3.32 6.90
C MET A 54 -11.54 4.02 6.72
N ASP A 55 -10.87 4.34 7.82
CA ASP A 55 -9.59 5.03 7.78
C ASP A 55 -8.48 4.14 7.23
N TRP A 56 -8.46 2.86 7.60
CA TRP A 56 -7.56 1.88 6.97
C TRP A 56 -7.78 1.85 5.46
N CYS A 57 -9.04 1.83 5.03
CA CYS A 57 -9.37 1.78 3.61
C CYS A 57 -8.94 3.05 2.88
N ILE A 58 -9.10 4.22 3.49
CA ILE A 58 -8.62 5.48 2.90
C ILE A 58 -7.10 5.47 2.73
N LEU A 59 -6.37 5.06 3.76
CA LEU A 59 -4.91 4.98 3.71
C LEU A 59 -4.44 4.06 2.58
N LEU A 60 -4.97 2.85 2.55
CA LEU A 60 -4.51 1.83 1.60
C LEU A 60 -4.96 2.13 0.17
N SER A 61 -6.18 2.63 -0.01
CA SER A 61 -6.68 2.99 -1.33
C SER A 61 -5.83 4.08 -1.97
N ASN A 62 -5.53 5.14 -1.22
CA ASN A 62 -4.70 6.23 -1.73
C ASN A 62 -3.26 5.79 -1.99
N ALA A 63 -2.69 4.99 -1.09
CA ALA A 63 -1.34 4.47 -1.26
C ALA A 63 -1.22 3.57 -2.50
N PHE A 64 -2.21 2.70 -2.72
CA PHE A 64 -2.25 1.83 -3.88
C PHE A 64 -2.41 2.61 -5.19
N ASP A 65 -3.30 3.59 -5.21
CA ASP A 65 -3.52 4.39 -6.41
C ASP A 65 -2.25 5.14 -6.81
N ASN A 66 -1.52 5.68 -5.84
CA ASN A 66 -0.23 6.33 -6.08
C ASN A 66 0.79 5.33 -6.61
N ALA A 67 0.81 4.13 -6.05
CA ALA A 67 1.74 3.08 -6.45
C ALA A 67 1.49 2.62 -7.88
N VAL A 68 0.22 2.42 -8.27
CA VAL A 68 -0.14 2.04 -9.63
C VAL A 68 0.28 3.10 -10.63
N LYS A 69 0.02 4.37 -10.32
CA LYS A 69 0.43 5.49 -11.20
C LYS A 69 1.93 5.51 -11.44
N ALA A 70 2.72 5.33 -10.38
CA ALA A 70 4.17 5.30 -10.51
C ALA A 70 4.64 4.10 -11.34
N CYS A 71 4.03 2.95 -11.15
CA CYS A 71 4.35 1.74 -11.91
C CYS A 71 4.08 1.91 -13.41
N GLU A 72 3.06 2.67 -13.79
CA GLU A 72 2.75 2.90 -15.20
C GLU A 72 3.88 3.61 -15.94
N GLU A 73 4.77 4.28 -15.23
CA GLU A 73 5.90 5.02 -15.82
C GLU A 73 7.15 4.16 -16.00
N VAL A 74 7.12 2.87 -15.63
CA VAL A 74 8.25 1.96 -15.81
C VAL A 74 7.84 0.78 -16.66
N PRO A 75 8.83 0.09 -17.29
CA PRO A 75 8.53 -1.11 -18.09
C PRO A 75 7.80 -2.18 -17.29
N GLU A 76 6.91 -2.91 -17.96
CA GLU A 76 6.06 -3.91 -17.31
C GLU A 76 6.83 -4.93 -16.47
N GLU A 77 7.99 -5.37 -16.95
CA GLU A 77 8.80 -6.37 -16.25
C GLU A 77 9.44 -5.85 -14.97
N GLU A 78 9.43 -4.53 -14.75
CA GLU A 78 9.99 -3.90 -13.56
C GLU A 78 8.91 -3.47 -12.56
N ARG A 79 7.64 -3.64 -12.90
CA ARG A 79 6.53 -3.16 -12.06
C ARG A 79 6.29 -4.06 -10.85
N PHE A 80 6.33 -3.48 -9.65
CA PHE A 80 6.00 -4.19 -8.43
C PHE A 80 5.37 -3.24 -7.40
N ILE A 81 4.55 -3.83 -6.53
CA ILE A 81 4.02 -3.18 -5.33
C ILE A 81 4.16 -4.16 -4.18
N HIS A 82 4.82 -3.75 -3.11
CA HIS A 82 4.98 -4.56 -1.90
C HIS A 82 4.39 -3.80 -0.73
N VAL A 83 3.36 -4.38 -0.10
CA VAL A 83 2.71 -3.82 1.09
C VAL A 83 3.03 -4.74 2.25
N PHE A 84 3.61 -4.20 3.29
CA PHE A 84 3.92 -5.01 4.46
C PHE A 84 3.80 -4.20 5.74
N SER A 85 3.67 -4.90 6.85
CA SER A 85 3.52 -4.27 8.16
C SER A 85 4.45 -4.90 9.17
N ARG A 86 4.77 -4.13 10.20
CA ARG A 86 5.53 -4.59 11.35
C ARG A 86 4.90 -4.06 12.62
N LYS A 87 4.90 -4.90 13.64
CA LYS A 87 4.44 -4.54 14.97
C LYS A 87 5.60 -4.72 15.93
N LYS A 88 5.92 -3.69 16.72
CA LYS A 88 6.96 -3.76 17.72
C LYS A 88 6.49 -3.03 18.97
N GLY A 89 6.22 -3.79 20.04
CA GLY A 89 5.63 -3.22 21.24
C GLY A 89 4.28 -2.58 20.92
N ASN A 90 4.13 -1.29 21.22
CA ASN A 90 2.92 -0.52 20.92
C ASN A 90 3.00 0.21 19.58
N PHE A 91 4.08 0.01 18.83
CA PHE A 91 4.25 0.66 17.53
C PHE A 91 3.81 -0.24 16.40
N TYR A 92 3.20 0.37 15.41
CA TYR A 92 2.79 -0.28 14.18
C TYR A 92 3.36 0.51 13.00
N LEU A 93 4.00 -0.21 12.08
CA LEU A 93 4.58 0.36 10.88
C LEU A 93 3.92 -0.27 9.67
N LEU A 94 3.36 0.55 8.80
CA LEU A 94 2.83 0.11 7.51
C LEU A 94 3.71 0.69 6.41
N THR A 95 4.19 -0.16 5.51
CA THR A 95 5.06 0.24 4.42
C THR A 95 4.47 -0.18 3.09
N VAL A 96 4.47 0.74 2.12
CA VAL A 96 4.13 0.45 0.73
C VAL A 96 5.33 0.85 -0.12
N GLU A 97 5.94 -0.13 -0.78
CA GLU A 97 7.03 0.08 -1.72
C GLU A 97 6.55 -0.22 -3.13
N ASN A 98 6.96 0.59 -4.07
CA ASN A 98 6.63 0.34 -5.47
C ASN A 98 7.74 0.83 -6.40
N SER A 99 7.80 0.24 -7.58
CA SER A 99 8.71 0.71 -8.62
C SER A 99 8.31 2.11 -9.09
N CYS A 100 9.32 2.90 -9.44
CA CYS A 100 9.16 4.23 -10.01
C CYS A 100 10.30 4.48 -11.01
N ARG A 101 10.24 5.60 -11.71
CA ARG A 101 11.28 5.96 -12.67
C ARG A 101 12.62 6.09 -11.96
N LYS A 102 13.67 5.52 -12.54
CA LYS A 102 15.02 5.58 -11.97
C LYS A 102 15.59 7.01 -11.93
N GLU A 103 15.13 7.87 -12.83
CA GLU A 103 15.53 9.27 -12.90
C GLU A 103 14.97 10.09 -11.76
N LEU A 104 13.94 9.59 -11.09
CA LEU A 104 13.31 10.29 -9.98
C LEU A 104 14.26 10.32 -8.78
N LYS A 105 14.73 11.49 -8.41
CA LYS A 105 15.71 11.69 -7.33
C LYS A 105 15.07 12.25 -6.06
N GLU A 106 13.94 12.93 -6.22
CA GLU A 106 13.24 13.56 -5.12
C GLU A 106 11.81 13.06 -5.07
N VAL A 107 11.26 13.05 -3.88
CA VAL A 107 9.86 12.64 -3.69
C VAL A 107 8.96 13.62 -4.41
N PRO A 108 7.95 13.14 -5.17
CA PRO A 108 6.98 14.06 -5.77
C PRO A 108 6.26 14.86 -4.69
N GLY A 109 5.84 16.07 -5.03
CA GLY A 109 5.06 16.90 -4.12
C GLY A 109 3.74 16.20 -3.74
N ASP A 110 3.15 16.64 -2.64
CA ASP A 110 1.92 16.05 -2.14
C ASP A 110 0.77 16.30 -3.12
N GLY A 111 0.25 15.22 -3.72
CA GLY A 111 -1.00 15.25 -4.43
C GLY A 111 -2.15 14.98 -3.48
N ILE A 112 -3.38 14.89 -4.02
CA ILE A 112 -4.59 14.65 -3.23
C ILE A 112 -4.49 13.35 -2.43
N GLY A 113 -3.98 12.29 -3.06
CA GLY A 113 -3.85 10.99 -2.40
C GLY A 113 -2.95 11.04 -1.16
N LEU A 114 -1.78 11.66 -1.29
CA LEU A 114 -0.84 11.76 -0.17
C LEU A 114 -1.38 12.70 0.91
N SER A 115 -2.06 13.77 0.52
CA SER A 115 -2.73 14.66 1.46
C SER A 115 -3.79 13.92 2.27
N ASN A 116 -4.59 13.06 1.63
CA ASN A 116 -5.57 12.21 2.33
C ASN A 116 -4.90 11.27 3.32
N ILE A 117 -3.79 10.68 2.93
CA ILE A 117 -3.02 9.79 3.80
C ILE A 117 -2.55 10.54 5.05
N ARG A 118 -1.98 11.75 4.86
CA ARG A 118 -1.50 12.57 5.97
C ARG A 118 -2.64 12.97 6.91
N THR A 119 -3.79 13.34 6.37
CA THR A 119 -4.95 13.74 7.16
C THR A 119 -5.41 12.58 8.07
N VAL A 120 -5.49 11.37 7.53
CA VAL A 120 -5.88 10.21 8.33
C VAL A 120 -4.82 9.88 9.38
N ALA A 121 -3.54 9.90 8.98
CA ALA A 121 -2.46 9.62 9.93
C ALA A 121 -2.46 10.58 11.12
N GLU A 122 -2.65 11.87 10.85
CA GLU A 122 -2.71 12.90 11.89
C GLU A 122 -3.84 12.68 12.86
N LYS A 123 -4.97 12.17 12.41
CA LYS A 123 -6.12 11.84 13.28
C LYS A 123 -5.74 10.86 14.39
N TYR A 124 -4.79 9.99 14.12
CA TYR A 124 -4.31 8.98 15.09
C TYR A 124 -2.93 9.30 15.63
N HIS A 125 -2.47 10.54 15.45
CA HIS A 125 -1.15 11.01 15.89
C HIS A 125 0.00 10.21 15.27
N GLY A 126 -0.23 9.69 14.08
CA GLY A 126 0.78 8.97 13.32
C GLY A 126 1.64 9.91 12.48
N THR A 127 2.73 9.37 11.98
CA THR A 127 3.62 10.10 11.08
C THR A 127 3.71 9.40 9.73
N VAL A 128 3.92 10.20 8.68
CA VAL A 128 4.06 9.71 7.30
C VAL A 128 5.43 10.14 6.81
N GLU A 129 6.20 9.18 6.32
CA GLU A 129 7.49 9.43 5.69
C GLU A 129 7.50 8.82 4.31
N ASN A 130 8.18 9.46 3.37
CA ASN A 130 8.37 8.90 2.05
C ASN A 130 9.79 9.15 1.55
N ALA A 131 10.26 8.26 0.68
CA ALA A 131 11.61 8.34 0.13
C ALA A 131 11.66 7.70 -1.25
N VAL A 132 12.59 8.14 -2.06
CA VAL A 132 12.87 7.57 -3.39
C VAL A 132 14.34 7.19 -3.45
N SER A 133 14.63 5.99 -3.92
CA SER A 133 15.98 5.51 -4.09
C SER A 133 16.02 4.39 -5.15
N ASP A 134 16.87 4.57 -6.16
CA ASP A 134 17.17 3.55 -7.18
C ASP A 134 15.95 2.88 -7.79
N GLY A 135 14.98 3.68 -8.21
CA GLY A 135 13.79 3.15 -8.88
C GLY A 135 12.75 2.57 -7.94
N THR A 136 12.86 2.85 -6.65
CA THR A 136 11.87 2.42 -5.65
C THR A 136 11.36 3.64 -4.88
N TYR A 137 10.03 3.76 -4.80
CA TYR A 137 9.36 4.71 -3.93
C TYR A 137 8.87 3.97 -2.71
N ARG A 138 9.12 4.54 -1.53
CA ARG A 138 8.69 3.95 -0.25
C ARG A 138 7.86 4.95 0.52
N LEU A 139 6.68 4.51 0.92
CA LEU A 139 5.79 5.26 1.81
C LEU A 139 5.70 4.49 3.11
N GLN A 140 5.94 5.17 4.24
CA GLN A 140 5.88 4.55 5.56
C GLN A 140 4.96 5.34 6.49
N LEU A 141 4.08 4.62 7.18
CA LEU A 141 3.18 5.17 8.16
C LEU A 141 3.51 4.55 9.51
N PHE A 142 3.77 5.42 10.50
CA PHE A 142 4.07 5.00 11.87
C PHE A 142 2.92 5.39 12.78
N PHE A 143 2.44 4.42 13.54
CA PHE A 143 1.41 4.64 14.55
C PHE A 143 1.89 4.12 15.90
N GLY A 144 1.75 4.94 16.94
CA GLY A 144 1.90 4.50 18.31
C GLY A 144 0.54 4.36 18.96
N ASN A 145 0.38 3.35 19.83
CA ASN A 145 -0.83 3.20 20.68
C ASN A 145 -2.14 3.02 19.89
N ILE A 146 -2.10 2.36 18.75
CA ILE A 146 -3.32 1.98 18.02
C ILE A 146 -3.74 0.54 18.32
N LEU A 147 -2.95 -0.16 19.09
CA LEU A 147 -3.15 -1.56 19.41
C LEU A 147 -4.09 -1.75 20.59
#